data_6f4d58b5ee8257617c9dba6ed70765c2
#
_entry.id   6f4d58b5ee8257617c9dba6ed70765c2
#
_cell.length_a   1.000
_cell.length_b   1.000
_cell.length_c   1.000
_cell.angle_alpha   90.00
_cell.angle_beta   90.00
_cell.angle_gamma   90.00
#
_symmetry.space_group_name_H-M   'P 1'
#
loop_
_entity.id
_entity.type
_entity.pdbx_description
1 polymer ?
#
loop_
_entity_poly.entity_id
_entity_poly.type
_entity_poly.pdbx_seq_one_letter_code
_entity_poly.pdbx_strand_id
1 'polypeptide(L)'
;GVFVSATPDEYEMQKSEGWVIEQVIRPTGLVDPPILIRPTEGQVDDLIKEVRQRAKINERVLVTTLTKRMAEDLTVYLQKAGLKVQYLHSEIQTIERSRILKDLRQKKFDCLVGINLLREGLDLPEVSLVAILDADKEGFLRSATSLIQVSGRAARNINGLVIMYADKLTGSMKKAIAESSRRREIQFEFNQRNKISPTSVKKAIKDGIEQLQEAES
;
A
#
# COMPACT_ATOMS: atom_id res chain seq x y z
N GLY A 1 -24.17 -16.67 5.76
CA GLY A 1 -23.49 -15.64 4.96
C GLY A 1 -22.03 -16.01 4.75
N VAL A 2 -21.39 -15.42 3.75
CA VAL A 2 -19.94 -15.54 3.53
C VAL A 2 -19.33 -14.17 3.80
N PHE A 3 -18.32 -14.12 4.68
CA PHE A 3 -17.55 -12.91 4.96
C PHE A 3 -16.24 -12.98 4.17
N VAL A 4 -15.85 -11.89 3.52
CA VAL A 4 -14.57 -11.79 2.79
C VAL A 4 -13.78 -10.62 3.36
N SER A 5 -12.59 -10.92 3.90
CA SER A 5 -11.71 -9.90 4.49
C SER A 5 -10.25 -10.32 4.35
N ALA A 6 -9.37 -9.35 4.10
CA ALA A 6 -7.92 -9.57 4.18
C ALA A 6 -7.42 -9.61 5.64
N THR A 7 -8.22 -9.10 6.57
CA THR A 7 -7.92 -8.93 8.00
C THR A 7 -9.21 -9.18 8.79
N PRO A 8 -9.69 -10.45 8.88
CA PRO A 8 -10.90 -10.76 9.65
C PRO A 8 -10.71 -10.36 11.11
N ASP A 9 -11.75 -9.81 11.71
CA ASP A 9 -11.78 -9.34 13.09
C ASP A 9 -12.71 -10.22 13.93
N GLU A 10 -12.89 -9.90 15.21
CA GLU A 10 -13.67 -10.69 16.16
C GLU A 10 -15.11 -10.95 15.69
N TYR A 11 -15.74 -9.97 15.04
CA TYR A 11 -17.11 -10.11 14.54
C TYR A 11 -17.24 -11.23 13.50
N GLU A 12 -16.38 -11.22 12.47
CA GLU A 12 -16.39 -12.25 11.42
C GLU A 12 -16.03 -13.61 11.99
N MET A 13 -15.07 -13.66 12.91
CA MET A 13 -14.63 -14.90 13.55
C MET A 13 -15.74 -15.50 14.41
N GLN A 14 -16.46 -14.70 15.19
CA GLN A 14 -17.59 -15.16 15.99
C GLN A 14 -18.75 -15.66 15.11
N LYS A 15 -19.08 -14.91 14.04
CA LYS A 15 -20.18 -15.28 13.13
C LYS A 15 -19.88 -16.50 12.27
N SER A 16 -18.63 -16.79 11.99
CA SER A 16 -18.18 -17.97 11.26
C SER A 16 -17.86 -19.17 12.18
N GLU A 17 -18.08 -19.02 13.48
CA GLU A 17 -17.76 -20.06 14.49
C GLU A 17 -16.28 -20.49 14.39
N GLY A 18 -15.41 -19.56 14.00
CA GLY A 18 -13.98 -19.80 13.81
C GLY A 18 -13.62 -20.50 12.49
N TRP A 19 -14.58 -20.81 11.63
CA TRP A 19 -14.29 -21.36 10.30
C TRP A 19 -13.73 -20.31 9.38
N VAL A 20 -12.47 -20.52 8.93
CA VAL A 20 -11.77 -19.63 8.01
C VAL A 20 -11.21 -20.43 6.85
N ILE A 21 -11.51 -19.99 5.63
CA ILE A 21 -10.87 -20.48 4.40
C ILE A 21 -9.88 -19.42 3.96
N GLU A 22 -8.59 -19.72 4.05
CA GLU A 22 -7.55 -18.82 3.63
C GLU A 22 -7.29 -18.93 2.11
N GLN A 23 -7.31 -17.77 1.45
CA GLN A 23 -6.90 -17.64 0.05
C GLN A 23 -5.66 -16.72 -0.03
N VAL A 24 -4.50 -17.26 0.29
CA VAL A 24 -3.22 -16.54 0.32
C VAL A 24 -2.54 -16.55 -1.04
N ILE A 25 -2.72 -17.63 -1.81
CA ILE A 25 -2.01 -17.84 -3.07
C ILE A 25 -2.49 -16.90 -4.16
N ARG A 26 -1.53 -16.21 -4.80
CA ARG A 26 -1.76 -15.38 -5.99
C ARG A 26 -1.32 -16.13 -7.24
N PRO A 27 -2.19 -16.25 -8.28
CA PRO A 27 -1.84 -16.91 -9.53
C PRO A 27 -0.63 -16.28 -10.25
N THR A 28 -0.39 -14.99 -10.04
CA THR A 28 0.77 -14.26 -10.61
C THR A 28 2.11 -14.67 -9.99
N GLY A 29 2.10 -15.44 -8.91
CA GLY A 29 3.29 -15.79 -8.15
C GLY A 29 3.86 -14.66 -7.29
N LEU A 30 3.25 -13.45 -7.31
CA LEU A 30 3.71 -12.31 -6.52
C LEU A 30 3.62 -12.60 -5.03
N VAL A 31 4.72 -12.39 -4.33
CA VAL A 31 4.80 -12.49 -2.87
C VAL A 31 4.44 -11.14 -2.23
N ASP A 32 4.01 -11.15 -0.97
CA ASP A 32 3.84 -9.91 -0.22
C ASP A 32 5.15 -9.14 -0.17
N PRO A 33 5.14 -7.79 -0.23
CA PRO A 33 6.35 -6.99 -0.23
C PRO A 33 7.12 -7.17 1.10
N PRO A 34 8.46 -7.20 1.07
CA PRO A 34 9.24 -7.17 2.30
C PRO A 34 9.02 -5.86 3.04
N ILE A 35 9.10 -5.90 4.37
CA ILE A 35 8.97 -4.74 5.24
C ILE A 35 10.33 -4.42 5.84
N LEU A 36 10.82 -3.21 5.59
CA LEU A 36 12.03 -2.68 6.21
C LEU A 36 11.65 -1.64 7.28
N ILE A 37 12.38 -1.63 8.38
CA ILE A 37 12.25 -0.61 9.42
C ILE A 37 13.47 0.30 9.32
N ARG A 38 13.22 1.61 9.26
CA ARG A 38 14.26 2.65 9.27
C ARG A 38 13.95 3.67 10.37
N PRO A 39 14.96 4.38 10.90
CA PRO A 39 14.74 5.37 11.96
C PRO A 39 13.87 6.54 11.48
N THR A 40 13.18 7.19 12.40
CA THR A 40 12.40 8.40 12.11
C THR A 40 13.31 9.61 11.87
N GLU A 41 14.48 9.64 12.46
CA GLU A 41 15.48 10.67 12.18
C GLU A 41 15.90 10.61 10.71
N GLY A 42 15.74 11.73 10.00
CA GLY A 42 16.05 11.82 8.56
C GLY A 42 15.05 11.10 7.65
N GLN A 43 13.89 10.67 8.15
CA GLN A 43 12.88 9.94 7.36
C GLN A 43 12.47 10.68 6.08
N VAL A 44 12.39 12.01 6.08
CA VAL A 44 11.99 12.79 4.92
C VAL A 44 13.09 12.80 3.84
N ASP A 45 14.34 12.95 4.24
CA ASP A 45 15.48 12.92 3.31
C ASP A 45 15.67 11.53 2.70
N ASP A 46 15.47 10.49 3.50
CA ASP A 46 15.48 9.11 3.04
C ASP A 46 14.34 8.84 2.04
N LEU A 47 13.13 9.31 2.37
CA LEU A 47 11.97 9.23 1.49
C LEU A 47 12.23 9.92 0.14
N ILE A 48 12.85 11.10 0.13
CA ILE A 48 13.20 11.81 -1.11
C ILE A 48 14.09 10.94 -2.00
N LYS A 49 15.09 10.28 -1.43
CA LYS A 49 15.99 9.36 -2.17
C LYS A 49 15.20 8.20 -2.77
N GLU A 50 14.34 7.58 -1.98
CA GLU A 50 13.52 6.45 -2.43
C GLU A 50 12.55 6.86 -3.55
N VAL A 51 11.85 7.99 -3.42
CA VAL A 51 10.96 8.50 -4.48
C VAL A 51 11.73 8.74 -5.78
N ARG A 52 12.92 9.36 -5.70
CA ARG A 52 13.76 9.59 -6.88
C ARG A 52 14.19 8.29 -7.55
N GLN A 53 14.58 7.28 -6.77
CA GLN A 53 14.96 5.97 -7.31
C GLN A 53 13.80 5.30 -8.03
N ARG A 54 12.60 5.30 -7.43
CA ARG A 54 11.41 4.70 -8.04
C ARG A 54 10.96 5.44 -9.30
N ALA A 55 11.01 6.76 -9.29
CA ALA A 55 10.68 7.58 -10.44
C ALA A 55 11.59 7.27 -11.67
N LYS A 56 12.88 7.03 -11.44
CA LYS A 56 13.83 6.67 -12.51
C LYS A 56 13.49 5.37 -13.24
N ILE A 57 12.90 4.42 -12.55
CA ILE A 57 12.47 3.13 -13.11
C ILE A 57 10.97 3.09 -13.44
N ASN A 58 10.35 4.25 -13.53
CA ASN A 58 8.92 4.40 -13.84
C ASN A 58 7.96 3.76 -12.84
N GLU A 59 8.35 3.61 -11.60
CA GLU A 59 7.51 3.12 -10.52
C GLU A 59 6.98 4.27 -9.65
N ARG A 60 5.98 3.98 -8.82
CA ARG A 60 5.26 4.96 -8.01
C ARG A 60 5.41 4.66 -6.53
N VAL A 61 5.26 5.71 -5.73
CA VAL A 61 5.37 5.66 -4.28
C VAL A 61 4.07 6.12 -3.63
N LEU A 62 3.59 5.37 -2.66
CA LEU A 62 2.55 5.80 -1.72
C LEU A 62 3.19 6.13 -0.38
N VAL A 63 2.78 7.26 0.20
CA VAL A 63 3.26 7.70 1.52
C VAL A 63 2.08 7.94 2.44
N THR A 64 2.13 7.38 3.64
CA THR A 64 1.13 7.66 4.66
C THR A 64 1.69 8.50 5.80
N THR A 65 0.90 9.49 6.22
CA THR A 65 1.15 10.34 7.38
C THR A 65 0.04 10.18 8.41
N LEU A 66 0.19 10.78 9.59
CA LEU A 66 -0.79 10.67 10.68
C LEU A 66 -1.88 11.74 10.63
N THR A 67 -1.57 12.91 10.08
CA THR A 67 -2.49 14.05 10.08
C THR A 67 -2.54 14.74 8.72
N LYS A 68 -3.65 15.44 8.48
CA LYS A 68 -3.86 16.27 7.29
C LYS A 68 -2.74 17.29 7.13
N ARG A 69 -2.41 18.00 8.20
CA ARG A 69 -1.34 19.01 8.20
C ARG A 69 0.01 18.40 7.81
N MET A 70 0.38 17.25 8.41
CA MET A 70 1.63 16.58 8.04
C MET A 70 1.65 16.17 6.56
N ALA A 71 0.52 15.70 6.02
CA ALA A 71 0.43 15.34 4.61
C ALA A 71 0.60 16.54 3.68
N GLU A 72 -0.03 17.67 4.02
CA GLU A 72 0.08 18.93 3.28
C GLU A 72 1.51 19.47 3.33
N ASP A 73 2.08 19.60 4.53
CA ASP A 73 3.44 20.10 4.73
C ASP A 73 4.48 19.23 4.02
N LEU A 74 4.34 17.89 4.12
CA LEU A 74 5.20 16.95 3.43
C LEU A 74 5.10 17.09 1.92
N THR A 75 3.89 17.20 1.38
CA THR A 75 3.67 17.36 -0.05
C THR A 75 4.38 18.60 -0.57
N VAL A 76 4.21 19.74 0.10
CA VAL A 76 4.88 21.00 -0.27
C VAL A 76 6.40 20.86 -0.18
N TYR A 77 6.92 20.21 0.86
CA TYR A 77 8.35 20.00 1.04
C TYR A 77 8.95 19.14 -0.08
N LEU A 78 8.30 18.02 -0.41
CA LEU A 78 8.73 17.12 -1.49
C LEU A 78 8.67 17.82 -2.87
N GLN A 79 7.65 18.65 -3.11
CA GLN A 79 7.55 19.46 -4.33
C GLN A 79 8.70 20.46 -4.44
N LYS A 80 9.05 21.15 -3.35
CA LYS A 80 10.21 22.06 -3.29
C LYS A 80 11.54 21.34 -3.52
N ALA A 81 11.63 20.06 -3.15
CA ALA A 81 12.78 19.21 -3.47
C ALA A 81 12.80 18.72 -4.94
N GLY A 82 11.89 19.20 -5.78
CA GLY A 82 11.82 18.89 -7.21
C GLY A 82 11.13 17.58 -7.55
N LEU A 83 10.35 17.00 -6.62
CA LEU A 83 9.59 15.78 -6.86
C LEU A 83 8.18 16.09 -7.35
N LYS A 84 7.64 15.24 -8.21
CA LYS A 84 6.24 15.31 -8.66
C LYS A 84 5.35 14.57 -7.67
N VAL A 85 4.71 15.30 -6.78
CA VAL A 85 3.94 14.77 -5.65
C VAL A 85 2.55 15.37 -5.62
N GLN A 86 1.57 14.55 -5.29
CA GLN A 86 0.19 14.95 -5.07
C GLN A 86 -0.28 14.50 -3.69
N TYR A 87 -1.09 15.33 -3.03
CA TYR A 87 -1.81 14.96 -1.81
C TYR A 87 -3.21 14.43 -2.14
N LEU A 88 -3.57 13.29 -1.56
CA LEU A 88 -4.92 12.73 -1.65
C LEU A 88 -5.69 13.05 -0.37
N HIS A 89 -6.58 14.03 -0.45
CA HIS A 89 -7.46 14.40 0.66
C HIS A 89 -8.45 13.30 1.00
N SER A 90 -8.74 13.12 2.29
CA SER A 90 -9.73 12.13 2.76
C SER A 90 -11.17 12.46 2.34
N GLU A 91 -11.46 13.74 2.13
CA GLU A 91 -12.80 14.27 1.81
C GLU A 91 -13.03 14.52 0.32
N ILE A 92 -12.11 14.09 -0.53
CA ILE A 92 -12.18 14.31 -1.97
C ILE A 92 -13.36 13.54 -2.58
N GLN A 93 -14.05 14.14 -3.54
CA GLN A 93 -15.13 13.50 -4.27
C GLN A 93 -14.61 12.31 -5.10
N THR A 94 -15.45 11.30 -5.31
CA THR A 94 -15.08 10.05 -5.99
C THR A 94 -14.49 10.30 -7.38
N ILE A 95 -15.06 11.22 -8.16
CA ILE A 95 -14.60 11.53 -9.52
C ILE A 95 -13.20 12.14 -9.50
N GLU A 96 -12.95 13.11 -8.62
CA GLU A 96 -11.64 13.74 -8.50
C GLU A 96 -10.59 12.76 -7.97
N ARG A 97 -10.96 11.91 -7.01
CA ARG A 97 -10.12 10.81 -6.53
C ARG A 97 -9.70 9.89 -7.67
N SER A 98 -10.65 9.44 -8.50
CA SER A 98 -10.37 8.59 -9.65
C SER A 98 -9.42 9.26 -10.64
N ARG A 99 -9.58 10.58 -10.87
CA ARG A 99 -8.67 11.35 -11.71
C ARG A 99 -7.25 11.39 -11.14
N ILE A 100 -7.08 11.65 -9.85
CA ILE A 100 -5.76 11.67 -9.21
C ILE A 100 -5.08 10.31 -9.30
N LEU A 101 -5.81 9.22 -9.08
CA LEU A 101 -5.25 7.87 -9.19
C LEU A 101 -4.86 7.52 -10.64
N LYS A 102 -5.67 7.91 -11.62
CA LYS A 102 -5.32 7.79 -13.03
C LYS A 102 -4.07 8.59 -13.38
N ASP A 103 -3.98 9.83 -12.92
CA ASP A 103 -2.85 10.71 -13.15
C ASP A 103 -1.54 10.15 -12.53
N LEU A 104 -1.63 9.52 -11.35
CA LEU A 104 -0.49 8.78 -10.75
C LEU A 104 -0.05 7.64 -11.67
N ARG A 105 -0.96 6.83 -12.15
CA ARG A 105 -0.66 5.71 -13.08
C ARG A 105 -0.07 6.21 -14.40
N GLN A 106 -0.54 7.35 -14.91
CA GLN A 106 -0.07 8.00 -16.13
C GLN A 106 1.25 8.78 -15.98
N LYS A 107 1.89 8.74 -14.80
CA LYS A 107 3.15 9.44 -14.51
C LYS A 107 3.08 10.96 -14.48
N LYS A 108 1.92 11.54 -14.28
CA LYS A 108 1.84 13.00 -14.07
C LYS A 108 2.51 13.39 -12.76
N PHE A 109 2.55 12.48 -11.80
CA PHE A 109 3.35 12.55 -10.58
C PHE A 109 3.87 11.16 -10.17
N ASP A 110 4.90 11.14 -9.34
CA ASP A 110 5.64 9.94 -8.96
C ASP A 110 5.26 9.43 -7.57
N CYS A 111 4.70 10.31 -6.74
CA CYS A 111 4.40 10.05 -5.34
C CYS A 111 3.02 10.59 -4.97
N LEU A 112 2.27 9.78 -4.23
CA LEU A 112 0.98 10.15 -3.65
C LEU A 112 1.10 10.11 -2.13
N VAL A 113 0.78 11.23 -1.48
CA VAL A 113 0.75 11.35 -0.01
C VAL A 113 -0.70 11.32 0.46
N GLY A 114 -0.98 10.57 1.50
CA GLY A 114 -2.31 10.52 2.12
C GLY A 114 -2.27 10.13 3.58
N ILE A 115 -3.37 10.30 4.28
CA ILE A 115 -3.53 9.88 5.68
C ILE A 115 -4.04 8.44 5.72
N ASN A 116 -5.12 8.18 5.01
CA ASN A 116 -5.77 6.87 4.95
C ASN A 116 -5.84 6.39 3.51
N LEU A 117 -4.89 5.53 3.14
CA LEU A 117 -4.81 4.89 1.83
C LEU A 117 -5.42 3.47 1.84
N LEU A 118 -6.34 3.20 2.78
CA LEU A 118 -7.01 1.91 2.94
C LEU A 118 -8.29 1.79 2.10
N ARG A 119 -8.85 2.92 1.65
CA ARG A 119 -10.12 2.94 0.89
C ARG A 119 -10.03 2.10 -0.38
N GLU A 120 -11.14 1.54 -0.77
CA GLU A 120 -11.32 0.76 -1.99
C GLU A 120 -10.91 1.54 -3.26
N GLY A 121 -10.59 0.82 -4.31
CA GLY A 121 -10.23 1.42 -5.60
C GLY A 121 -8.74 1.80 -5.76
N LEU A 122 -7.88 1.54 -4.78
CA LEU A 122 -6.43 1.74 -4.88
C LEU A 122 -5.72 0.52 -5.47
N ASP A 123 -6.12 0.09 -6.66
CA ASP A 123 -5.43 -0.94 -7.42
C ASP A 123 -4.40 -0.30 -8.37
N LEU A 124 -3.19 -0.13 -7.87
CA LEU A 124 -2.10 0.62 -8.51
C LEU A 124 -0.90 -0.31 -8.76
N PRO A 125 -0.90 -1.09 -9.84
CA PRO A 125 0.19 -2.05 -10.13
C PRO A 125 1.55 -1.39 -10.29
N GLU A 126 1.61 -0.10 -10.64
CA GLU A 126 2.82 0.67 -10.80
C GLU A 126 3.47 1.07 -9.46
N VAL A 127 2.74 0.94 -8.35
CA VAL A 127 3.28 1.22 -7.00
C VAL A 127 4.21 0.10 -6.57
N SER A 128 5.47 0.44 -6.37
CA SER A 128 6.50 -0.48 -5.88
C SER A 128 7.01 -0.12 -4.48
N LEU A 129 6.67 1.05 -3.95
CA LEU A 129 7.04 1.44 -2.60
C LEU A 129 5.84 2.00 -1.84
N VAL A 130 5.66 1.50 -0.65
CA VAL A 130 4.81 2.09 0.39
C VAL A 130 5.70 2.57 1.53
N ALA A 131 5.67 3.86 1.81
CA ALA A 131 6.38 4.48 2.92
C ALA A 131 5.39 4.87 4.02
N ILE A 132 5.61 4.38 5.22
CA ILE A 132 4.77 4.63 6.39
C ILE A 132 5.59 5.47 7.37
N LEU A 133 5.30 6.77 7.43
CA LEU A 133 5.98 7.67 8.34
C LEU A 133 5.42 7.50 9.76
N ASP A 134 6.29 7.65 10.76
CA ASP A 134 5.91 7.52 12.17
C ASP A 134 5.08 6.26 12.45
N ALA A 135 5.56 5.11 11.99
CA ALA A 135 4.84 3.84 12.06
C ALA A 135 4.67 3.33 13.51
N ASP A 136 5.50 3.81 14.44
CA ASP A 136 5.46 3.50 15.87
C ASP A 136 4.53 4.40 16.70
N LYS A 137 3.84 5.35 16.07
CA LYS A 137 2.82 6.16 16.74
C LYS A 137 1.51 5.38 16.78
N GLU A 138 1.24 4.73 17.90
CA GLU A 138 0.05 3.89 18.06
C GLU A 138 -1.25 4.68 17.86
N GLY A 139 -2.25 4.01 17.29
CA GLY A 139 -3.55 4.56 16.97
C GLY A 139 -4.19 3.81 15.80
N PHE A 140 -5.41 4.20 15.42
CA PHE A 140 -6.18 3.54 14.37
C PHE A 140 -5.40 3.42 13.03
N LEU A 141 -4.70 4.49 12.62
CA LEU A 141 -3.93 4.52 11.37
C LEU A 141 -2.64 3.70 11.41
N ARG A 142 -2.23 3.23 12.56
CA ARG A 142 -1.03 2.40 12.79
C ARG A 142 -1.36 1.10 13.52
N SER A 143 -2.64 0.68 13.53
CA SER A 143 -3.06 -0.64 13.97
C SER A 143 -2.46 -1.74 13.08
N ALA A 144 -2.37 -2.96 13.56
CA ALA A 144 -1.89 -4.09 12.77
C ALA A 144 -2.68 -4.24 11.46
N THR A 145 -4.01 -4.14 11.52
CA THR A 145 -4.90 -4.17 10.37
C THR A 145 -4.57 -3.08 9.35
N SER A 146 -4.42 -1.83 9.79
CA SER A 146 -4.09 -0.71 8.92
C SER A 146 -2.70 -0.90 8.27
N LEU A 147 -1.70 -1.33 9.03
CA LEU A 147 -0.35 -1.59 8.52
C LEU A 147 -0.33 -2.73 7.49
N ILE A 148 -1.06 -3.82 7.72
CA ILE A 148 -1.17 -4.93 6.77
C ILE A 148 -1.83 -4.47 5.47
N GLN A 149 -2.95 -3.76 5.57
CA GLN A 149 -3.72 -3.34 4.40
C GLN A 149 -2.96 -2.32 3.55
N VAL A 150 -2.30 -1.33 4.18
CA VAL A 150 -1.52 -0.34 3.42
C VAL A 150 -0.27 -0.98 2.80
N SER A 151 0.39 -1.88 3.51
CA SER A 151 1.54 -2.63 2.99
C SER A 151 1.18 -3.45 1.75
N GLY A 152 -0.01 -4.02 1.72
CA GLY A 152 -0.54 -4.78 0.58
C GLY A 152 -0.69 -3.95 -0.70
N ARG A 153 -0.65 -2.61 -0.64
CA ARG A 153 -0.72 -1.77 -1.85
C ARG A 153 0.50 -1.90 -2.76
N ALA A 154 1.66 -2.34 -2.25
CA ALA A 154 2.84 -2.66 -3.06
C ALA A 154 2.89 -4.12 -3.54
N ALA A 155 1.90 -4.95 -3.24
CA ALA A 155 1.92 -6.38 -3.52
C ALA A 155 1.63 -6.75 -4.99
N ARG A 156 1.31 -5.79 -5.84
CA ARG A 156 1.03 -5.95 -7.28
C ARG A 156 2.27 -5.75 -8.16
N ASN A 157 3.38 -5.34 -7.58
CA ASN A 157 4.64 -5.05 -8.27
C ASN A 157 5.72 -6.03 -7.80
N ILE A 158 6.52 -6.56 -8.74
CA ILE A 158 7.62 -7.47 -8.41
C ILE A 158 8.70 -6.81 -7.56
N ASN A 159 8.88 -5.49 -7.70
CA ASN A 159 9.81 -4.68 -6.92
C ASN A 159 9.16 -4.12 -5.64
N GLY A 160 8.00 -4.69 -5.23
CA GLY A 160 7.26 -4.22 -4.07
C GLY A 160 8.10 -4.19 -2.79
N LEU A 161 8.09 -3.06 -2.09
CA LEU A 161 8.79 -2.82 -0.84
C LEU A 161 7.91 -1.96 0.07
N VAL A 162 7.98 -2.22 1.36
CA VAL A 162 7.40 -1.36 2.41
C VAL A 162 8.52 -0.85 3.31
N ILE A 163 8.53 0.44 3.57
CA ILE A 163 9.41 1.06 4.57
C ILE A 163 8.54 1.62 5.68
N MET A 164 8.77 1.15 6.90
CA MET A 164 8.17 1.69 8.11
C MET A 164 9.24 2.52 8.83
N TYR A 165 9.02 3.84 8.91
CA TYR A 165 9.89 4.70 9.69
C TYR A 165 9.43 4.69 11.14
N ALA A 166 10.29 4.19 12.01
CA ALA A 166 9.98 3.97 13.43
C ALA A 166 11.26 3.87 14.26
N ASP A 167 11.19 4.37 15.49
CA ASP A 167 12.28 4.25 16.48
C ASP A 167 12.03 3.10 17.46
N LYS A 168 10.77 2.63 17.51
CA LYS A 168 10.35 1.51 18.37
C LYS A 168 9.56 0.49 17.55
N LEU A 169 9.74 -0.78 17.87
CA LEU A 169 8.96 -1.86 17.27
C LEU A 169 7.72 -2.12 18.13
N THR A 170 6.57 -1.58 17.71
CA THR A 170 5.29 -1.74 18.43
C THR A 170 4.68 -3.14 18.24
N GLY A 171 3.69 -3.48 19.09
CA GLY A 171 2.94 -4.73 18.95
C GLY A 171 2.22 -4.82 17.62
N SER A 172 1.63 -3.72 17.14
CA SER A 172 0.96 -3.63 15.83
C SER A 172 1.94 -3.86 14.67
N MET A 173 3.13 -3.28 14.73
CA MET A 173 4.17 -3.50 13.72
C MET A 173 4.64 -4.95 13.71
N LYS A 174 4.88 -5.55 14.88
CA LYS A 174 5.27 -6.97 14.99
C LYS A 174 4.25 -7.90 14.34
N LYS A 175 2.95 -7.68 14.61
CA LYS A 175 1.86 -8.45 14.01
C LYS A 175 1.84 -8.29 12.48
N ALA A 176 1.96 -7.06 11.98
CA ALA A 176 1.96 -6.79 10.53
C ALA A 176 3.16 -7.45 9.83
N ILE A 177 4.35 -7.36 10.41
CA ILE A 177 5.58 -7.99 9.88
C ILE A 177 5.44 -9.51 9.88
N ALA A 178 4.98 -10.09 10.98
CA ALA A 178 4.81 -11.54 11.10
C ALA A 178 3.82 -12.06 10.05
N GLU A 179 2.68 -11.40 9.86
CA GLU A 179 1.68 -11.79 8.87
C GLU A 179 2.20 -11.64 7.43
N SER A 180 2.91 -10.56 7.13
CA SER A 180 3.56 -10.40 5.82
C SER A 180 4.58 -11.51 5.56
N SER A 181 5.41 -11.84 6.54
CA SER A 181 6.40 -12.93 6.43
C SER A 181 5.73 -14.27 6.21
N ARG A 182 4.68 -14.58 6.97
CA ARG A 182 3.90 -15.83 6.83
C ARG A 182 3.33 -15.97 5.41
N ARG A 183 2.70 -14.93 4.89
CA ARG A 183 2.13 -14.95 3.53
C ARG A 183 3.20 -15.09 2.46
N ARG A 184 4.36 -14.45 2.65
CA ARG A 184 5.50 -14.57 1.74
C ARG A 184 6.02 -16.00 1.68
N GLU A 185 6.20 -16.66 2.80
CA GLU A 185 6.65 -18.06 2.89
C GLU A 185 5.70 -19.00 2.15
N ILE A 186 4.39 -18.92 2.44
CA ILE A 186 3.36 -19.73 1.78
C ILE A 186 3.41 -19.54 0.26
N GLN A 187 3.46 -18.30 -0.22
CA GLN A 187 3.50 -18.03 -1.66
C GLN A 187 4.81 -18.52 -2.29
N PHE A 188 5.93 -18.31 -1.60
CA PHE A 188 7.25 -18.73 -2.08
C PHE A 188 7.34 -20.24 -2.23
N GLU A 189 6.89 -21.00 -1.24
CA GLU A 189 6.82 -22.46 -1.32
C GLU A 189 5.92 -22.95 -2.46
N PHE A 190 4.76 -22.31 -2.62
CA PHE A 190 3.86 -22.61 -3.72
C PHE A 190 4.52 -22.38 -5.08
N ASN A 191 5.20 -21.23 -5.25
CA ASN A 191 5.92 -20.89 -6.47
C ASN A 191 6.99 -21.93 -6.80
N GLN A 192 7.77 -22.34 -5.79
CA GLN A 192 8.82 -23.36 -5.98
C GLN A 192 8.23 -24.71 -6.42
N ARG A 193 7.19 -25.19 -5.72
CA ARG A 193 6.55 -26.48 -6.04
C ARG A 193 5.93 -26.48 -7.43
N ASN A 194 5.37 -25.37 -7.88
CA ASN A 194 4.67 -25.26 -9.15
C ASN A 194 5.51 -24.62 -10.26
N LYS A 195 6.79 -24.33 -10.02
CA LYS A 195 7.73 -23.70 -10.97
C LYS A 195 7.18 -22.38 -11.55
N ILE A 196 6.55 -21.57 -10.68
CA ILE A 196 5.99 -20.27 -11.05
C ILE A 196 7.04 -19.20 -10.85
N SER A 197 7.27 -18.38 -11.90
CA SER A 197 8.08 -17.16 -11.82
C SER A 197 7.15 -15.98 -11.56
N PRO A 198 7.37 -15.18 -10.49
CA PRO A 198 6.55 -14.01 -10.20
C PRO A 198 6.58 -12.99 -11.34
N THR A 199 5.43 -12.41 -11.65
CA THR A 199 5.28 -11.35 -12.65
C THR A 199 4.41 -10.22 -12.12
N SER A 200 4.82 -8.96 -12.37
CA SER A 200 4.00 -7.81 -11.99
C SER A 200 2.65 -7.82 -12.70
N VAL A 201 1.61 -7.41 -12.00
CA VAL A 201 0.29 -7.22 -12.58
C VAL A 201 0.36 -6.07 -13.58
N LYS A 202 -0.21 -6.28 -14.78
CA LYS A 202 -0.43 -5.23 -15.77
C LYS A 202 -1.93 -4.97 -15.87
N LYS A 203 -2.33 -3.73 -15.72
CA LYS A 203 -3.73 -3.32 -15.81
C LYS A 203 -3.86 -2.12 -16.74
N ALA A 204 -4.82 -2.16 -17.67
CA ALA A 204 -5.13 -1.02 -18.53
C ALA A 204 -5.54 0.20 -17.68
N ILE A 205 -5.19 1.39 -18.15
CA ILE A 205 -5.64 2.65 -17.54
C ILE A 205 -6.93 3.03 -18.23
N LYS A 206 -8.07 2.84 -17.53
CA LYS A 206 -9.41 3.16 -18.05
C LYS A 206 -9.84 4.56 -17.66
N ASP A 207 -10.75 5.15 -18.41
CA ASP A 207 -11.39 6.41 -18.04
C ASP A 207 -12.39 6.19 -16.89
N GLY A 208 -12.55 7.20 -16.03
CA GLY A 208 -13.40 7.09 -14.83
C GLY A 208 -14.87 6.78 -15.15
N ILE A 209 -15.35 7.15 -16.33
CA ILE A 209 -16.71 6.85 -16.81
C ILE A 209 -16.85 5.34 -17.08
N GLU A 210 -15.84 4.70 -17.68
CA GLU A 210 -15.84 3.25 -17.93
C GLU A 210 -15.80 2.43 -16.63
N GLN A 211 -15.12 2.94 -15.58
CA GLN A 211 -15.10 2.29 -14.27
C GLN A 211 -16.44 2.36 -13.54
N LEU A 212 -17.18 3.46 -13.70
CA LEU A 212 -18.53 3.59 -13.13
C LEU A 212 -19.52 2.67 -13.81
N GLN A 213 -19.44 2.50 -15.13
CA GLN A 213 -20.31 1.60 -15.90
C GLN A 213 -20.08 0.11 -15.57
N GLU A 214 -18.83 -0.28 -15.28
CA GLU A 214 -18.52 -1.66 -14.83
C GLU A 214 -18.95 -1.96 -13.39
N ALA A 215 -19.08 -0.94 -12.55
CA ALA A 215 -19.55 -1.10 -11.17
C ALA A 215 -21.08 -1.19 -11.06
N GLU A 216 -21.81 -0.76 -12.10
CA GLU A 216 -23.28 -0.80 -12.19
C GLU A 216 -23.80 -2.03 -12.98
N SER A 217 -22.93 -2.81 -13.58
CA SER A 217 -23.24 -4.06 -14.30
C SER A 217 -22.91 -5.30 -13.45
#